data_b7854bf70864ec981d04bc330e9513ac
#
_entry.id   b7854bf70864ec981d04bc330e9513ac
#
_cell.length_a   1.000
_cell.length_b   1.000
_cell.length_c   1.000
_cell.angle_alpha   90.00
_cell.angle_beta   90.00
_cell.angle_gamma   90.00
#
_symmetry.space_group_name_H-M   'P 1'
#
loop_
_entity.id
_entity.type
_entity.pdbx_description
1 polymer ?
#
loop_
_entity_poly.entity_id
_entity_poly.type
_entity_poly.pdbx_seq_one_letter_code
_entity_poly.pdbx_strand_id
1 'polypeptide(L)'
;MHKTGIARLTLIIGVIFIVTFIITDYCLSEMFKDYIYQPGTLKPVDSVPKLKAGDQSPDFTLPAVSGEKISLNQYLGKKNVVISFVPAAWTPVCSDQWPGYNLVKNIFDKYDAILLGITVDNIPTLYAWTFPMGKLWFPVLSDFWPHGAVAERYGVLRSNGVSERALFVIDKKGIILYIDVHDINKRPRLEDLVKELEKLK
;
A
#
# COMPACT_ATOMS: atom_id res chain seq x y z
N MET A 1 14.30 45.89 32.49
CA MET A 1 13.19 45.83 31.48
C MET A 1 13.51 45.11 30.19
N HIS A 2 14.55 44.23 30.11
CA HIS A 2 14.94 43.54 28.82
C HIS A 2 14.46 42.09 28.66
N LYS A 3 13.99 41.43 29.74
CA LYS A 3 13.60 40.02 29.70
C LYS A 3 12.24 39.71 29.01
N THR A 4 11.32 40.69 29.02
CA THR A 4 9.97 40.52 28.42
C THR A 4 9.94 40.62 26.90
N GLY A 5 10.91 41.32 26.28
CA GLY A 5 10.99 41.46 24.83
C GLY A 5 11.49 40.18 24.13
N ILE A 6 12.46 39.49 24.72
CA ILE A 6 13.03 38.25 24.16
C ILE A 6 12.01 37.11 24.20
N ALA A 7 11.27 36.96 25.30
CA ALA A 7 10.24 35.93 25.43
C ALA A 7 9.07 36.11 24.43
N ARG A 8 8.68 37.36 24.15
CA ARG A 8 7.65 37.68 23.14
C ARG A 8 8.15 37.40 21.71
N LEU A 9 9.41 37.72 21.42
CA LEU A 9 9.99 37.47 20.10
C LEU A 9 10.11 35.97 19.83
N THR A 10 10.54 35.16 20.81
CA THR A 10 10.63 33.68 20.68
C THR A 10 9.26 33.04 20.47
N LEU A 11 8.23 33.56 21.17
CA LEU A 11 6.86 33.06 20.99
C LEU A 11 6.32 33.41 19.60
N ILE A 12 6.56 34.60 19.09
CA ILE A 12 6.12 35.02 17.75
C ILE A 12 6.81 34.19 16.68
N ILE A 13 8.12 33.95 16.76
CA ILE A 13 8.87 33.12 15.84
C ILE A 13 8.34 31.66 15.87
N GLY A 14 8.09 31.10 17.05
CA GLY A 14 7.50 29.78 17.21
C GLY A 14 6.13 29.63 16.54
N VAL A 15 5.24 30.63 16.72
CA VAL A 15 3.92 30.66 16.09
C VAL A 15 4.02 30.79 14.58
N ILE A 16 4.92 31.62 14.06
CA ILE A 16 5.16 31.76 12.61
C ILE A 16 5.64 30.43 12.02
N PHE A 17 6.58 29.71 12.66
CA PHE A 17 7.05 28.41 12.22
C PHE A 17 5.94 27.35 12.21
N ILE A 18 5.08 27.32 13.23
CA ILE A 18 3.94 26.38 13.29
C ILE A 18 2.94 26.70 12.19
N VAL A 19 2.59 27.97 11.99
CA VAL A 19 1.62 28.37 10.95
C VAL A 19 2.16 28.10 9.55
N THR A 20 3.44 28.36 9.28
CA THR A 20 4.04 28.04 7.97
C THR A 20 4.10 26.53 7.73
N PHE A 21 4.39 25.71 8.75
CA PHE A 21 4.39 24.26 8.63
C PHE A 21 3.00 23.71 8.31
N ILE A 22 1.97 24.18 9.02
CA ILE A 22 0.57 23.80 8.78
C ILE A 22 0.11 24.20 7.36
N ILE A 23 0.47 25.40 6.91
CA ILE A 23 0.10 25.88 5.57
C ILE A 23 0.79 25.06 4.47
N THR A 24 2.07 24.68 4.65
CA THR A 24 2.77 23.86 3.67
C THR A 24 2.20 22.45 3.59
N ASP A 25 1.87 21.82 4.72
CA ASP A 25 1.22 20.49 4.73
C ASP A 25 -0.17 20.53 4.10
N TYR A 26 -0.96 21.56 4.39
CA TYR A 26 -2.27 21.76 3.79
C TYR A 26 -2.16 21.96 2.27
N CYS A 27 -1.25 22.81 1.82
CA CYS A 27 -1.03 23.07 0.40
C CYS A 27 -0.57 21.80 -0.36
N LEU A 28 0.32 21.00 0.22
CA LEU A 28 0.77 19.72 -0.35
C LEU A 28 -0.38 18.70 -0.44
N SER A 29 -1.23 18.61 0.58
CA SER A 29 -2.36 17.69 0.59
C SER A 29 -3.43 18.06 -0.45
N GLU A 30 -3.71 19.36 -0.63
CA GLU A 30 -4.62 19.84 -1.67
C GLU A 30 -4.04 19.61 -3.07
N MET A 31 -2.77 19.95 -3.30
CA MET A 31 -2.09 19.66 -4.57
C MET A 31 -2.14 18.17 -4.92
N PHE A 32 -1.97 17.26 -3.94
CA PHE A 32 -2.05 15.83 -4.20
C PHE A 32 -3.42 15.41 -4.76
N LYS A 33 -4.51 15.99 -4.25
CA LYS A 33 -5.87 15.70 -4.73
C LYS A 33 -6.09 16.09 -6.19
N ASP A 34 -5.49 17.18 -6.63
CA ASP A 34 -5.61 17.68 -7.99
C ASP A 34 -4.97 16.77 -9.05
N TYR A 35 -4.02 15.92 -8.63
CA TYR A 35 -3.35 14.96 -9.51
C TYR A 35 -4.01 13.57 -9.51
N ILE A 36 -5.06 13.36 -8.72
CA ILE A 36 -5.77 12.08 -8.68
C ILE A 36 -6.63 11.92 -9.93
N TYR A 37 -6.27 10.96 -10.77
CA TYR A 37 -7.03 10.63 -11.98
C TYR A 37 -8.33 9.91 -11.62
N GLN A 38 -9.44 10.37 -12.19
CA GLN A 38 -10.78 9.82 -11.95
C GLN A 38 -11.15 8.84 -13.08
N PRO A 39 -11.00 7.53 -12.89
CA PRO A 39 -11.25 6.54 -13.95
C PRO A 39 -12.73 6.31 -14.25
N GLY A 40 -13.65 6.91 -13.47
CA GLY A 40 -15.07 6.55 -13.50
C GLY A 40 -15.35 5.18 -12.88
N THR A 41 -16.53 4.64 -13.14
CA THR A 41 -16.91 3.30 -12.65
C THR A 41 -16.37 2.24 -13.61
N LEU A 42 -15.59 1.32 -13.08
CA LEU A 42 -14.99 0.22 -13.82
C LEU A 42 -15.75 -1.09 -13.57
N LYS A 43 -15.57 -2.09 -14.44
CA LYS A 43 -16.05 -3.46 -14.20
C LYS A 43 -15.49 -3.98 -12.88
N PRO A 44 -16.32 -4.41 -11.93
CA PRO A 44 -15.88 -4.74 -10.56
C PRO A 44 -14.72 -5.71 -10.49
N VAL A 45 -14.79 -6.84 -11.18
CA VAL A 45 -13.72 -7.85 -11.33
C VAL A 45 -13.63 -8.24 -12.80
N ASP A 46 -12.42 -8.31 -13.34
CA ASP A 46 -12.18 -8.59 -14.77
C ASP A 46 -11.30 -9.81 -15.01
N SER A 47 -10.50 -10.20 -14.03
CA SER A 47 -9.65 -11.40 -14.09
C SER A 47 -10.40 -12.67 -13.67
N VAL A 48 -9.79 -13.82 -13.94
CA VAL A 48 -10.24 -15.14 -13.46
C VAL A 48 -9.23 -15.64 -12.45
N PRO A 49 -9.60 -15.83 -11.17
CA PRO A 49 -8.69 -16.36 -10.16
C PRO A 49 -8.07 -17.68 -10.58
N LYS A 50 -6.75 -17.80 -10.46
CA LYS A 50 -5.98 -19.03 -10.76
C LYS A 50 -5.60 -19.81 -9.51
N LEU A 51 -5.69 -19.17 -8.34
CA LEU A 51 -5.27 -19.70 -7.05
C LEU A 51 -6.47 -19.76 -6.09
N LYS A 52 -6.38 -20.64 -5.11
CA LYS A 52 -7.36 -20.80 -4.02
C LYS A 52 -6.65 -20.96 -2.68
N ALA A 53 -7.39 -20.82 -1.60
CA ALA A 53 -6.88 -21.13 -0.26
C ALA A 53 -6.43 -22.61 -0.20
N GLY A 54 -5.27 -22.82 0.41
CA GLY A 54 -4.57 -24.11 0.47
C GLY A 54 -3.49 -24.28 -0.59
N ASP A 55 -3.45 -23.47 -1.64
CA ASP A 55 -2.41 -23.53 -2.66
C ASP A 55 -1.08 -22.92 -2.14
N GLN A 56 0.05 -23.41 -2.70
CA GLN A 56 1.35 -22.79 -2.50
C GLN A 56 1.39 -21.46 -3.26
N SER A 57 1.78 -20.39 -2.58
CA SER A 57 1.92 -19.08 -3.21
C SER A 57 3.05 -19.07 -4.23
N PRO A 58 2.84 -18.55 -5.46
CA PRO A 58 3.92 -18.35 -6.42
C PRO A 58 4.98 -17.40 -5.89
N ASP A 59 6.27 -17.80 -5.97
CA ASP A 59 7.38 -16.92 -5.59
C ASP A 59 7.57 -15.81 -6.62
N PHE A 60 8.10 -14.69 -6.15
CA PHE A 60 8.49 -13.55 -6.98
C PHE A 60 9.68 -12.80 -6.39
N THR A 61 10.32 -12.01 -7.23
CA THR A 61 11.30 -11.01 -6.81
C THR A 61 11.02 -9.72 -7.59
N LEU A 62 10.67 -8.65 -6.89
CA LEU A 62 10.31 -7.36 -7.48
C LEU A 62 11.19 -6.23 -6.94
N PRO A 63 11.47 -5.18 -7.75
CA PRO A 63 12.10 -3.98 -7.26
C PRO A 63 11.13 -3.19 -6.35
N ALA A 64 11.68 -2.65 -5.27
CA ALA A 64 10.96 -1.80 -4.32
C ALA A 64 11.31 -0.31 -4.52
N VAL A 65 10.41 0.57 -4.09
CA VAL A 65 10.65 2.03 -4.07
C VAL A 65 11.88 2.41 -3.23
N SER A 66 12.25 1.56 -2.25
CA SER A 66 13.49 1.73 -1.46
C SER A 66 14.78 1.51 -2.26
N GLY A 67 14.71 1.00 -3.50
CA GLY A 67 15.85 0.61 -4.31
C GLY A 67 16.30 -0.84 -4.12
N GLU A 68 15.73 -1.55 -3.16
CA GLU A 68 16.02 -2.97 -2.90
C GLU A 68 15.21 -3.89 -3.83
N LYS A 69 15.64 -5.14 -3.94
CA LYS A 69 14.82 -6.22 -4.51
C LYS A 69 14.23 -7.03 -3.38
N ILE A 70 12.91 -7.21 -3.40
CA ILE A 70 12.15 -7.95 -2.39
C ILE A 70 11.63 -9.24 -3.02
N SER A 71 11.96 -10.38 -2.39
CA SER A 71 11.44 -11.70 -2.74
C SER A 71 10.44 -12.17 -1.70
N LEU A 72 9.37 -12.86 -2.13
CA LEU A 72 8.45 -13.51 -1.20
C LEU A 72 9.19 -14.53 -0.31
N ASN A 73 10.10 -15.31 -0.90
CA ASN A 73 10.86 -16.34 -0.21
C ASN A 73 11.70 -15.83 0.98
N GLN A 74 12.10 -14.56 0.99
CA GLN A 74 12.86 -14.01 2.12
C GLN A 74 12.08 -13.96 3.44
N TYR A 75 10.75 -14.03 3.38
CA TYR A 75 9.85 -14.01 4.53
C TYR A 75 9.42 -15.40 4.96
N LEU A 76 9.49 -16.41 4.08
CA LEU A 76 9.09 -17.77 4.41
C LEU A 76 9.88 -18.33 5.58
N GLY A 77 9.21 -19.06 6.45
CA GLY A 77 9.76 -19.55 7.73
C GLY A 77 9.91 -18.50 8.83
N LYS A 78 9.71 -17.21 8.51
CA LYS A 78 9.94 -16.09 9.43
C LYS A 78 8.67 -15.30 9.73
N LYS A 79 7.95 -14.89 8.68
CA LYS A 79 6.76 -14.03 8.79
C LYS A 79 5.60 -14.55 7.97
N ASN A 80 4.39 -14.30 8.42
CA ASN A 80 3.21 -14.33 7.58
C ASN A 80 3.27 -13.16 6.59
N VAL A 81 2.72 -13.31 5.40
CA VAL A 81 2.77 -12.27 4.37
C VAL A 81 1.37 -11.92 3.92
N VAL A 82 1.07 -10.63 3.88
CA VAL A 82 -0.11 -10.11 3.18
C VAL A 82 0.36 -9.42 1.92
N ILE A 83 -0.13 -9.87 0.77
CA ILE A 83 0.08 -9.18 -0.50
C ILE A 83 -1.15 -8.32 -0.77
N SER A 84 -0.94 -7.03 -1.01
CA SER A 84 -1.98 -6.09 -1.44
C SER A 84 -1.68 -5.62 -2.85
N PHE A 85 -2.38 -6.20 -3.84
CA PHE A 85 -2.40 -5.65 -5.19
C PHE A 85 -3.35 -4.46 -5.24
N VAL A 86 -2.90 -3.36 -5.85
CA VAL A 86 -3.74 -2.21 -6.18
C VAL A 86 -3.62 -1.90 -7.67
N PRO A 87 -4.73 -1.52 -8.34
CA PRO A 87 -4.79 -1.39 -9.79
C PRO A 87 -3.81 -0.39 -10.37
N ALA A 88 -3.77 0.83 -9.85
CA ALA A 88 -2.94 1.89 -10.40
C ALA A 88 -2.68 3.00 -9.38
N ALA A 89 -1.45 3.51 -9.39
CA ALA A 89 -1.11 4.76 -8.72
C ALA A 89 -2.01 5.92 -9.20
N TRP A 90 -2.11 6.96 -8.42
CA TRP A 90 -2.85 8.19 -8.74
C TRP A 90 -4.34 8.01 -9.01
N THR A 91 -4.97 6.97 -8.43
CA THR A 91 -6.42 6.77 -8.45
C THR A 91 -7.01 6.86 -7.03
N PRO A 92 -8.29 7.27 -6.86
CA PRO A 92 -8.84 7.65 -5.56
C PRO A 92 -8.76 6.51 -4.53
N VAL A 93 -9.31 5.35 -4.89
CA VAL A 93 -9.41 4.20 -3.96
C VAL A 93 -8.04 3.64 -3.61
N CYS A 94 -7.09 3.61 -4.56
CA CYS A 94 -5.72 3.16 -4.30
C CYS A 94 -4.97 4.12 -3.37
N SER A 95 -5.16 5.44 -3.57
CA SER A 95 -4.54 6.49 -2.76
C SER A 95 -5.05 6.52 -1.32
N ASP A 96 -6.25 6.00 -1.05
CA ASP A 96 -6.82 5.86 0.29
C ASP A 96 -6.48 4.51 0.95
N GLN A 97 -6.35 3.45 0.17
CA GLN A 97 -6.18 2.09 0.69
C GLN A 97 -4.88 1.90 1.47
N TRP A 98 -3.74 2.27 0.90
CA TRP A 98 -2.44 2.01 1.51
C TRP A 98 -2.16 2.84 2.76
N PRO A 99 -2.46 4.16 2.81
CA PRO A 99 -2.36 4.91 4.07
C PRO A 99 -3.23 4.32 5.18
N GLY A 100 -4.40 3.76 4.83
CA GLY A 100 -5.28 3.10 5.79
C GLY A 100 -4.62 1.94 6.55
N TYR A 101 -3.67 1.23 5.94
CA TYR A 101 -2.93 0.15 6.62
C TYR A 101 -1.99 0.63 7.72
N ASN A 102 -1.62 1.92 7.75
CA ASN A 102 -0.83 2.47 8.85
C ASN A 102 -1.58 2.40 10.19
N LEU A 103 -2.91 2.42 10.15
CA LEU A 103 -3.76 2.36 11.35
C LEU A 103 -3.72 0.99 12.05
N VAL A 104 -3.34 -0.06 11.35
CA VAL A 104 -3.36 -1.45 11.86
C VAL A 104 -1.99 -2.10 11.89
N LYS A 105 -0.92 -1.33 11.80
CA LYS A 105 0.45 -1.86 11.88
C LYS A 105 0.67 -2.75 13.10
N ASN A 106 0.15 -2.35 14.25
CA ASN A 106 0.24 -3.10 15.50
C ASN A 106 -0.39 -4.50 15.40
N ILE A 107 -1.43 -4.68 14.57
CA ILE A 107 -2.05 -5.99 14.32
C ILE A 107 -1.11 -6.86 13.49
N PHE A 108 -0.48 -6.30 12.45
CA PHE A 108 0.54 -7.03 11.70
C PHE A 108 1.71 -7.46 12.58
N ASP A 109 2.21 -6.57 13.43
CA ASP A 109 3.29 -6.88 14.37
C ASP A 109 2.88 -8.01 15.35
N LYS A 110 1.65 -7.97 15.88
CA LYS A 110 1.10 -8.98 16.80
C LYS A 110 1.06 -10.38 16.19
N TYR A 111 0.74 -10.50 14.90
CA TYR A 111 0.63 -11.78 14.20
C TYR A 111 1.86 -12.10 13.35
N ASP A 112 2.99 -11.44 13.63
CA ASP A 112 4.25 -11.63 12.93
C ASP A 112 4.08 -11.60 11.40
N ALA A 113 3.31 -10.63 10.93
CA ALA A 113 2.96 -10.46 9.53
C ALA A 113 3.66 -9.24 8.90
N ILE A 114 3.91 -9.31 7.61
CA ILE A 114 4.38 -8.19 6.78
C ILE A 114 3.38 -7.94 5.65
N LEU A 115 3.16 -6.68 5.32
CA LEU A 115 2.42 -6.28 4.12
C LEU A 115 3.39 -6.03 2.97
N LEU A 116 3.05 -6.46 1.76
CA LEU A 116 3.73 -6.13 0.52
C LEU A 116 2.72 -5.45 -0.41
N GLY A 117 2.92 -4.17 -0.68
CA GLY A 117 2.09 -3.43 -1.65
C GLY A 117 2.63 -3.62 -3.06
N ILE A 118 1.81 -4.10 -4.00
CA ILE A 118 2.23 -4.38 -5.38
C ILE A 118 1.32 -3.67 -6.36
N THR A 119 1.90 -3.04 -7.37
CA THR A 119 1.21 -2.51 -8.55
C THR A 119 2.04 -2.74 -9.81
N VAL A 120 1.42 -2.63 -10.98
CA VAL A 120 2.11 -2.70 -12.28
C VAL A 120 2.78 -1.38 -12.67
N ASP A 121 2.72 -0.35 -11.85
CA ASP A 121 3.37 0.93 -12.09
C ASP A 121 4.89 0.85 -11.94
N ASN A 122 5.62 1.72 -12.64
CA ASN A 122 7.08 1.80 -12.52
C ASN A 122 7.53 2.51 -11.24
N ILE A 123 8.79 2.29 -10.85
CA ILE A 123 9.38 2.86 -9.61
C ILE A 123 9.27 4.39 -9.52
N PRO A 124 9.61 5.21 -10.54
CA PRO A 124 9.45 6.65 -10.44
C PRO A 124 8.00 7.10 -10.16
N THR A 125 7.03 6.45 -10.80
CA THR A 125 5.60 6.71 -10.54
C THR A 125 5.23 6.37 -9.10
N LEU A 126 5.64 5.19 -8.60
CA LEU A 126 5.37 4.76 -7.23
C LEU A 126 6.03 5.67 -6.21
N TYR A 127 7.27 6.07 -6.44
CA TYR A 127 7.98 7.02 -5.57
C TYR A 127 7.23 8.33 -5.44
N ALA A 128 6.85 8.94 -6.58
CA ALA A 128 6.12 10.21 -6.59
C ALA A 128 4.73 10.07 -5.95
N TRP A 129 4.04 8.95 -6.21
CA TRP A 129 2.69 8.71 -5.67
C TRP A 129 2.68 8.43 -4.16
N THR A 130 3.65 7.68 -3.65
CA THR A 130 3.69 7.33 -2.22
C THR A 130 4.30 8.42 -1.35
N PHE A 131 5.08 9.34 -1.92
CA PHE A 131 5.72 10.43 -1.18
C PHE A 131 4.73 11.26 -0.34
N PRO A 132 3.60 11.77 -0.88
CA PRO A 132 2.63 12.54 -0.12
C PRO A 132 1.77 11.70 0.85
N MET A 133 1.80 10.37 0.76
CA MET A 133 1.11 9.48 1.73
C MET A 133 1.81 9.43 3.09
N GLY A 134 2.99 10.05 3.21
CA GLY A 134 3.85 9.91 4.36
C GLY A 134 4.57 8.56 4.39
N LYS A 135 5.17 8.23 5.53
CA LYS A 135 5.94 6.98 5.65
C LYS A 135 5.01 5.77 5.72
N LEU A 136 4.97 4.98 4.66
CA LEU A 136 4.42 3.62 4.71
C LEU A 136 5.41 2.70 5.43
N TRP A 137 4.92 1.83 6.33
CA TRP A 137 5.76 0.93 7.11
C TRP A 137 6.13 -0.37 6.38
N PHE A 138 5.57 -0.59 5.20
CA PHE A 138 5.72 -1.79 4.39
C PHE A 138 6.37 -1.46 3.03
N PRO A 139 7.02 -2.46 2.38
CA PRO A 139 7.58 -2.29 1.05
C PRO A 139 6.51 -2.06 -0.03
N VAL A 140 6.79 -1.12 -0.92
CA VAL A 140 6.00 -0.87 -2.14
C VAL A 140 6.80 -1.36 -3.33
N LEU A 141 6.22 -2.28 -4.10
CA LEU A 141 6.86 -3.08 -5.12
C LEU A 141 6.26 -2.80 -6.50
N SER A 142 7.11 -2.84 -7.51
CA SER A 142 6.76 -2.60 -8.90
C SER A 142 6.78 -3.90 -9.71
N ASP A 143 5.62 -4.33 -10.20
CA ASP A 143 5.43 -5.42 -11.15
C ASP A 143 5.35 -4.89 -12.59
N PHE A 144 6.16 -3.84 -12.88
CA PHE A 144 6.15 -3.15 -14.16
C PHE A 144 6.77 -3.99 -15.30
N TRP A 145 7.85 -4.74 -15.00
CA TRP A 145 8.52 -5.51 -16.03
C TRP A 145 9.06 -6.86 -15.54
N PRO A 146 8.78 -7.99 -16.25
CA PRO A 146 7.80 -8.09 -17.37
C PRO A 146 6.41 -7.68 -16.90
N HIS A 147 5.67 -6.93 -17.72
CA HIS A 147 4.47 -6.21 -17.31
C HIS A 147 3.44 -7.12 -16.65
N GLY A 148 3.16 -6.89 -15.37
CA GLY A 148 2.17 -7.61 -14.59
C GLY A 148 2.46 -9.11 -14.42
N ALA A 149 3.71 -9.55 -14.57
CA ALA A 149 4.05 -10.98 -14.53
C ALA A 149 3.72 -11.64 -13.18
N VAL A 150 3.79 -10.91 -12.07
CA VAL A 150 3.39 -11.42 -10.76
C VAL A 150 1.87 -11.42 -10.66
N ALA A 151 1.20 -10.32 -11.03
CA ALA A 151 -0.26 -10.25 -11.04
C ALA A 151 -0.87 -11.36 -11.92
N GLU A 152 -0.26 -11.66 -13.09
CA GLU A 152 -0.70 -12.76 -13.96
C GLU A 152 -0.57 -14.13 -13.29
N ARG A 153 0.55 -14.41 -12.60
CA ARG A 153 0.75 -15.68 -11.88
C ARG A 153 -0.23 -15.85 -10.71
N TYR A 154 -0.59 -14.76 -10.07
CA TYR A 154 -1.60 -14.74 -9.00
C TYR A 154 -3.04 -14.76 -9.56
N GLY A 155 -3.22 -14.66 -10.88
CA GLY A 155 -4.53 -14.65 -11.54
C GLY A 155 -5.32 -13.37 -11.31
N VAL A 156 -4.61 -12.26 -11.12
CA VAL A 156 -5.21 -10.95 -10.81
C VAL A 156 -4.77 -9.84 -11.78
N LEU A 157 -4.25 -10.20 -12.95
CA LEU A 157 -4.01 -9.24 -14.04
C LEU A 157 -5.29 -9.07 -14.85
N ARG A 158 -5.75 -7.83 -14.98
CA ARG A 158 -6.94 -7.45 -15.77
C ARG A 158 -6.62 -7.37 -17.26
N SER A 159 -7.65 -7.44 -18.10
CA SER A 159 -7.51 -7.36 -19.56
C SER A 159 -6.90 -6.04 -20.07
N ASN A 160 -7.02 -4.97 -19.28
CA ASN A 160 -6.44 -3.67 -19.59
C ASN A 160 -5.00 -3.47 -19.06
N GLY A 161 -4.39 -4.52 -18.49
CA GLY A 161 -2.99 -4.53 -18.06
C GLY A 161 -2.73 -4.00 -16.65
N VAL A 162 -3.74 -3.53 -15.89
CA VAL A 162 -3.57 -3.22 -14.48
C VAL A 162 -3.89 -4.45 -13.61
N SER A 163 -3.45 -4.47 -12.35
CA SER A 163 -3.88 -5.53 -11.44
C SER A 163 -5.32 -5.33 -10.96
N GLU A 164 -5.96 -6.39 -10.50
CA GLU A 164 -7.14 -6.28 -9.65
C GLU A 164 -6.79 -5.60 -8.33
N ARG A 165 -7.81 -5.16 -7.62
CA ARG A 165 -7.70 -4.89 -6.20
C ARG A 165 -7.82 -6.22 -5.47
N ALA A 166 -6.71 -6.76 -5.01
CA ALA A 166 -6.69 -8.08 -4.42
C ALA A 166 -5.82 -8.18 -3.17
N LEU A 167 -6.25 -9.01 -2.22
CA LEU A 167 -5.52 -9.35 -1.01
C LEU A 167 -5.26 -10.86 -0.97
N PHE A 168 -4.04 -11.22 -0.61
CA PHE A 168 -3.65 -12.60 -0.32
C PHE A 168 -3.03 -12.63 1.06
N VAL A 169 -3.53 -13.51 1.94
CA VAL A 169 -2.90 -13.79 3.24
C VAL A 169 -2.20 -15.13 3.13
N ILE A 170 -0.91 -15.15 3.40
CA ILE A 170 0.00 -16.28 3.19
C ILE A 170 0.67 -16.59 4.53
N ASP A 171 0.68 -17.85 4.93
CA ASP A 171 1.34 -18.28 6.16
C ASP A 171 2.87 -18.38 5.99
N LYS A 172 3.57 -18.62 7.11
CA LYS A 172 5.05 -18.79 7.13
C LYS A 172 5.55 -19.96 6.26
N LYS A 173 4.68 -20.92 5.90
CA LYS A 173 5.02 -22.04 5.00
C LYS A 173 4.83 -21.69 3.52
N GLY A 174 4.30 -20.49 3.23
CA GLY A 174 3.98 -20.07 1.88
C GLY A 174 2.60 -20.53 1.39
N ILE A 175 1.75 -21.04 2.28
CA ILE A 175 0.40 -21.48 1.92
C ILE A 175 -0.55 -20.29 1.96
N ILE A 176 -1.32 -20.12 0.91
CA ILE A 176 -2.37 -19.09 0.82
C ILE A 176 -3.51 -19.52 1.75
N LEU A 177 -3.84 -18.68 2.73
CA LEU A 177 -4.94 -18.92 3.66
C LEU A 177 -6.21 -18.17 3.29
N TYR A 178 -6.07 -17.03 2.62
CA TYR A 178 -7.19 -16.19 2.23
C TYR A 178 -6.89 -15.44 0.93
N ILE A 179 -7.92 -15.27 0.12
CA ILE A 179 -7.90 -14.49 -1.12
C ILE A 179 -9.17 -13.62 -1.14
N ASP A 180 -9.00 -12.34 -1.39
CA ASP A 180 -10.08 -11.41 -1.72
C ASP A 180 -9.73 -10.71 -3.04
N VAL A 181 -10.50 -10.99 -4.09
CA VAL A 181 -10.47 -10.21 -5.33
C VAL A 181 -11.64 -9.26 -5.28
N HIS A 182 -11.36 -8.04 -4.87
CA HIS A 182 -12.35 -7.07 -4.48
C HIS A 182 -12.87 -6.24 -5.67
N ASP A 183 -14.09 -5.68 -5.54
CA ASP A 183 -14.60 -4.67 -6.47
C ASP A 183 -13.60 -3.51 -6.59
N ILE A 184 -13.07 -3.30 -7.81
CA ILE A 184 -12.03 -2.28 -8.06
C ILE A 184 -12.47 -0.88 -7.63
N ASN A 185 -13.78 -0.60 -7.63
CA ASN A 185 -14.36 0.69 -7.28
C ASN A 185 -14.47 0.94 -5.77
N LYS A 186 -14.18 -0.07 -4.95
CA LYS A 186 -14.33 -0.02 -3.49
C LYS A 186 -13.06 -0.43 -2.78
N ARG A 187 -12.80 0.18 -1.63
CA ARG A 187 -11.73 -0.27 -0.74
C ARG A 187 -12.17 -1.51 0.04
N PRO A 188 -11.34 -2.57 0.11
CA PRO A 188 -11.56 -3.68 1.05
C PRO A 188 -11.69 -3.15 2.48
N ARG A 189 -12.59 -3.73 3.24
CA ARG A 189 -12.78 -3.32 4.64
C ARG A 189 -11.58 -3.76 5.47
N LEU A 190 -11.05 -2.84 6.25
CA LEU A 190 -9.88 -3.10 7.08
C LEU A 190 -10.17 -4.17 8.15
N GLU A 191 -11.40 -4.18 8.68
CA GLU A 191 -11.86 -5.15 9.66
C GLU A 191 -11.84 -6.59 9.13
N ASP A 192 -12.09 -6.79 7.84
CA ASP A 192 -12.08 -8.13 7.24
C ASP A 192 -10.64 -8.63 7.12
N LEU A 193 -9.68 -7.79 6.74
CA LEU A 193 -8.26 -8.12 6.78
C LEU A 193 -7.79 -8.43 8.22
N VAL A 194 -8.19 -7.63 9.20
CA VAL A 194 -7.86 -7.87 10.62
C VAL A 194 -8.35 -9.23 11.09
N LYS A 195 -9.59 -9.61 10.76
CA LYS A 195 -10.13 -10.94 11.08
C LYS A 195 -9.31 -12.07 10.47
N GLU A 196 -8.79 -11.90 9.25
CA GLU A 196 -7.94 -12.92 8.62
C GLU A 196 -6.57 -13.00 9.30
N LEU A 197 -6.00 -11.86 9.70
CA LEU A 197 -4.76 -11.84 10.50
C LEU A 197 -4.95 -12.50 11.86
N GLU A 198 -6.11 -12.35 12.51
CA GLU A 198 -6.44 -12.97 13.81
C GLU A 198 -6.49 -14.51 13.76
N LYS A 199 -6.65 -15.11 12.58
CA LYS A 199 -6.59 -16.57 12.38
C LYS A 199 -5.17 -17.11 12.27
N LEU A 200 -4.16 -16.23 12.06
CA LEU A 200 -2.75 -16.61 11.99
C LEU A 200 -2.24 -17.05 13.38
N LYS A 201 -1.44 -18.11 13.40
CA LYS A 201 -0.85 -18.67 14.61
C LYS A 201 0.64 -18.35 14.69
#